data_b69424e2efb963aa6a9793abc63752d7
#
_entry.id   b69424e2efb963aa6a9793abc63752d7
#
_cell.length_a   1.000
_cell.length_b   1.000
_cell.length_c   1.000
_cell.angle_alpha   90.00
_cell.angle_beta   90.00
_cell.angle_gamma   90.00
#
_symmetry.space_group_name_H-M   'P 1'
#
loop_
_entity.id
_entity.type
_entity.pdbx_description
1 polymer ?
#
loop_
_entity_poly.entity_id
_entity_poly.type
_entity_poly.pdbx_seq_one_letter_code
_entity_poly.pdbx_strand_id
1 'polypeptide(L)' 'MPTTDELKRRIEHALPGASVQVDDLTGGGDHFRAEVVSDRFAGLSRIEQHKLVYGVFGSEVGAAIHALSIKTSTP' A
#
# COMPACT_ATOMS: atom_id res chain seq x y z
N MET A 1 10.06 -13.52 2.42
CA MET A 1 9.86 -12.15 2.91
C MET A 1 9.28 -11.32 1.77
N PRO A 2 8.32 -10.44 2.02
CA PRO A 2 7.78 -9.60 0.96
C PRO A 2 8.84 -8.61 0.46
N THR A 3 8.74 -8.27 -0.83
CA THR A 3 9.61 -7.30 -1.48
C THR A 3 8.81 -6.07 -1.87
N THR A 4 9.48 -4.95 -2.13
CA THR A 4 8.81 -3.74 -2.62
C THR A 4 8.05 -4.00 -3.90
N ASP A 5 8.62 -4.78 -4.82
CA ASP A 5 7.96 -5.13 -6.08
C ASP A 5 6.71 -5.97 -5.87
N GLU A 6 6.75 -6.90 -4.93
CA GLU A 6 5.60 -7.74 -4.60
C GLU A 6 4.45 -6.91 -4.04
N LEU A 7 4.75 -6.02 -3.08
CA LEU A 7 3.74 -5.15 -2.49
C LEU A 7 3.14 -4.21 -3.55
N LYS A 8 3.99 -3.64 -4.38
CA LYS A 8 3.56 -2.76 -5.47
C LYS A 8 2.60 -3.48 -6.42
N ARG A 9 2.96 -4.68 -6.86
CA ARG A 9 2.11 -5.46 -7.79
C ARG A 9 0.77 -5.82 -7.17
N ARG A 10 0.76 -6.15 -5.88
CA ARG A 10 -0.48 -6.50 -5.19
C ARG A 10 -1.43 -5.30 -5.09
N ILE A 11 -0.89 -4.12 -4.81
CA ILE A 11 -1.70 -2.89 -4.77
C ILE A 11 -2.20 -2.54 -6.17
N GLU A 12 -1.34 -2.60 -7.18
CA GLU A 12 -1.72 -2.31 -8.56
C GLU A 12 -2.79 -3.27 -9.07
N HIS A 13 -2.72 -4.53 -8.67
CA HIS A 13 -3.72 -5.53 -9.05
C HIS A 13 -5.08 -5.24 -8.41
N ALA A 14 -5.08 -4.83 -7.16
CA ALA A 14 -6.31 -4.50 -6.42
C ALA A 14 -6.93 -3.18 -6.88
N LEU A 15 -6.10 -2.23 -7.32
CA LEU A 15 -6.50 -0.89 -7.77
C LEU A 15 -5.97 -0.64 -9.18
N PRO A 16 -6.60 -1.25 -10.21
CA PRO A 16 -6.13 -1.08 -11.59
C PRO A 16 -6.07 0.40 -11.98
N GLY A 17 -4.98 0.80 -12.62
CA GLY A 17 -4.74 2.17 -13.02
C GLY A 17 -4.09 3.04 -11.95
N ALA A 18 -3.91 2.54 -10.73
CA ALA A 18 -3.23 3.28 -9.67
C ALA A 18 -1.74 3.44 -9.97
N SER A 19 -1.20 4.58 -9.55
CA SER A 19 0.25 4.80 -9.53
C SER A 19 0.75 4.46 -8.13
N VAL A 20 1.65 3.49 -8.04
CA VAL A 20 2.11 2.94 -6.75
C VAL A 20 3.62 3.01 -6.66
N GLN A 21 4.12 3.51 -5.54
CA GLN A 21 5.54 3.47 -5.20
C GLN A 21 5.67 2.87 -3.80
N VAL A 22 6.54 1.89 -3.66
CA VAL A 22 6.79 1.24 -2.38
C VAL A 22 8.28 1.31 -2.06
N ASP A 23 8.60 1.79 -0.86
CA ASP A 23 9.97 1.89 -0.37
C ASP A 23 10.13 0.98 0.85
N ASP A 24 11.32 0.37 0.97
CA ASP A 24 11.73 -0.40 2.14
C ASP A 24 12.52 0.55 3.04
N LEU A 25 11.93 0.93 4.17
CA LEU A 25 12.47 1.98 5.03
C LEU A 25 13.72 1.57 5.80
N THR A 26 13.88 0.27 6.06
CA THR A 26 14.99 -0.24 6.87
C THR A 26 15.99 -1.06 6.08
N GLY A 27 15.63 -1.47 4.86
CA GLY A 27 16.42 -2.40 4.07
C GLY A 27 16.26 -3.86 4.51
N GLY A 28 15.48 -4.12 5.55
CA GLY A 28 15.29 -5.46 6.10
C GLY A 28 14.08 -6.23 5.57
N GLY A 29 13.26 -5.62 4.72
CA GLY A 29 12.08 -6.27 4.17
C GLY A 29 10.92 -6.42 5.14
N ASP A 30 10.85 -5.58 6.17
CA ASP A 30 9.83 -5.64 7.22
C ASP A 30 9.08 -4.32 7.46
N HIS A 31 9.69 -3.19 7.17
CA HIS A 31 9.09 -1.86 7.31
C HIS A 31 8.99 -1.19 5.95
N PHE A 32 7.77 -0.93 5.50
CA PHE A 32 7.53 -0.40 4.16
C PHE A 32 6.73 0.90 4.20
N ARG A 33 6.92 1.72 3.17
CA ARG A 33 6.10 2.89 2.91
C ARG A 33 5.54 2.76 1.50
N ALA A 34 4.21 2.89 1.36
CA ALA A 34 3.53 2.86 0.08
C ALA A 34 2.89 4.21 -0.21
N GLU A 35 3.16 4.76 -1.39
CA GLU A 35 2.46 5.92 -1.91
C GLU A 35 1.56 5.44 -3.04
N VAL A 36 0.26 5.69 -2.91
CA VAL A 36 -0.74 5.21 -3.86
C VAL A 36 -1.56 6.38 -4.36
N VAL A 37 -1.57 6.59 -5.66
CA VAL A 37 -2.38 7.60 -6.33
C VAL A 37 -3.41 6.87 -7.17
N SER A 38 -4.70 7.10 -6.89
CA SER A 38 -5.77 6.43 -7.59
C SER A 38 -7.02 7.32 -7.68
N ASP A 39 -7.67 7.30 -8.83
CA ASP A 39 -8.96 7.99 -9.00
C ASP A 39 -10.07 7.32 -8.17
N ARG A 40 -9.88 6.08 -7.75
CA ARG A 40 -10.82 5.37 -6.88
C ARG A 40 -10.90 5.97 -5.48
N PHE A 41 -9.95 6.79 -5.11
CA PHE A 41 -9.96 7.49 -3.82
C PHE A 41 -10.83 8.74 -3.82
N ALA A 42 -11.32 9.17 -4.99
CA ALA A 42 -12.18 10.36 -5.09
C ALA A 42 -13.45 10.17 -4.26
N GLY A 43 -13.77 11.17 -3.43
CA GLY A 43 -14.95 11.12 -2.56
C GLY A 43 -14.79 10.30 -1.29
N LEU A 44 -13.63 9.63 -1.10
CA LEU A 44 -13.37 8.86 0.12
C LEU A 44 -12.58 9.67 1.12
N SER A 45 -12.87 9.48 2.42
CA SER A 45 -12.05 10.04 3.48
C SER A 45 -10.67 9.38 3.48
N ARG A 46 -9.72 10.02 4.17
CA ARG A 46 -8.37 9.44 4.31
C ARG A 46 -8.42 8.05 4.95
N ILE A 47 -9.26 7.87 5.97
CA ILE A 47 -9.43 6.58 6.64
C ILE A 47 -9.94 5.52 5.66
N GLU A 48 -10.94 5.87 4.85
CA GLU A 48 -11.50 4.96 3.86
C GLU A 48 -10.47 4.59 2.78
N GLN A 49 -9.67 5.56 2.33
CA GLN A 49 -8.59 5.31 1.37
C GLN A 49 -7.57 4.34 1.95
N HIS A 50 -7.16 4.56 3.20
CA HIS A 50 -6.19 3.69 3.88
C HIS A 50 -6.74 2.28 4.06
N LYS A 51 -8.02 2.13 4.37
CA LYS A 51 -8.65 0.82 4.51
C LYS A 51 -8.60 0.02 3.22
N LEU A 52 -8.75 0.67 2.07
CA LEU A 52 -8.64 -0.01 0.78
C LEU A 52 -7.24 -0.61 0.58
N VAL A 53 -6.21 0.15 0.91
CA VAL A 53 -4.83 -0.31 0.75
C VAL A 53 -4.48 -1.39 1.78
N TYR A 54 -4.80 -1.17 3.05
CA TYR A 54 -4.56 -2.18 4.08
C TYR A 54 -5.33 -3.48 3.80
N GLY A 55 -6.52 -3.38 3.23
CA GLY A 55 -7.32 -4.55 2.86
C GLY A 55 -6.66 -5.46 1.83
N VAL A 56 -5.73 -4.93 1.03
CA VAL A 56 -4.95 -5.72 0.07
C VAL A 56 -4.10 -6.78 0.80
N PHE A 57 -3.58 -6.41 1.95
CA PHE A 57 -2.65 -7.25 2.72
C PHE A 57 -3.33 -7.98 3.89
N GLY A 58 -4.42 -7.42 4.39
CA GLY A 58 -5.19 -8.03 5.47
C GLY A 58 -4.33 -8.29 6.72
N SER A 59 -4.35 -9.51 7.20
CA SER A 59 -3.62 -9.91 8.42
C SER A 59 -2.11 -9.97 8.25
N GLU A 60 -1.57 -9.80 7.03
CA GLU A 60 -0.13 -9.79 6.82
C GLU A 60 0.54 -8.56 7.46
N VAL A 61 -0.20 -7.46 7.60
CA VAL A 61 0.30 -6.27 8.30
C VAL A 61 0.36 -6.60 9.79
N GLY A 62 1.53 -6.44 10.39
CA GLY A 62 1.80 -6.86 11.76
C GLY A 62 2.34 -8.28 11.86
N ALA A 63 2.38 -9.02 10.75
CA ALA A 63 2.94 -10.37 10.66
C ALA A 63 4.11 -10.38 9.68
N ALA A 64 3.92 -10.88 8.45
CA ALA A 64 4.97 -10.90 7.42
C ALA A 64 5.42 -9.48 7.03
N ILE A 65 4.49 -8.52 7.03
CA ILE A 65 4.78 -7.10 6.86
C ILE A 65 4.72 -6.49 8.27
N HIS A 66 5.88 -6.23 8.87
CA HIS A 66 5.94 -5.76 10.26
C HIS A 66 5.28 -4.39 10.43
N ALA A 67 5.56 -3.46 9.53
CA ALA A 67 4.93 -2.15 9.53
C ALA A 67 4.74 -1.64 8.11
N LEU A 68 3.62 -0.98 7.87
CA LEU A 68 3.30 -0.38 6.58
C LEU A 68 2.74 1.02 6.78
N SER A 69 3.50 2.02 6.33
CA SER A 69 3.07 3.41 6.25
C SER A 69 2.43 3.66 4.89
N ILE A 70 1.32 4.37 4.86
CA ILE A 70 0.58 4.61 3.62
C ILE A 70 0.34 6.10 3.41
N LYS A 71 0.57 6.55 2.18
CA LYS A 71 0.15 7.86 1.72
C LYS A 71 -0.74 7.67 0.50
N THR A 72 -1.94 8.22 0.54
CA THR A 72 -2.91 8.10 -0.54
C THR A 72 -3.31 9.45 -1.07
N SER A 73 -3.60 9.53 -2.37
CA SER A 73 -4.10 10.74 -3.00
C SER A 73 -4.81 10.41 -4.30
N THR A 74 -5.57 11.38 -4.81
CA THR A 74 -6.14 11.31 -6.15
C THR A 74 -5.18 11.96 -7.15
N PRO A 75 -5.26 11.56 -8.45
CA PRO A 75 -4.46 12.19 -9.49
C PRO A 75 -4.76 13.67 -9.63
#